data_620a403d01f154636ab0f47a023e7281
#
_entry.id   620a403d01f154636ab0f47a023e7281
#
_cell.length_a   1.000
_cell.length_b   1.000
_cell.length_c   1.000
_cell.angle_alpha   90.00
_cell.angle_beta   90.00
_cell.angle_gamma   90.00
#
_symmetry.space_group_name_H-M   'P 1'
#
loop_
_entity.id
_entity.type
_entity.pdbx_description
1 polymer ?
#
loop_
_entity_poly.entity_id
_entity_poly.type
_entity_poly.pdbx_seq_one_letter_code
_entity_poly.pdbx_strand_id
1 'polypeptide(L)'
;MASTTHEDMTSHAQREAAQWTARLEELTDMIAPRFARQEARVHANAYLRGLLSPVQRKNGWQLAEAVGDPTPTAIQHLLGRAVWDADAVRDDLREYVVEHLGRGDAVLVVDETGFLKKGEHSVGVQRQYTGTAGRIENSQVGVFLAYATDEDRAFIDRELYLPDSWMCDRARCDKVGIPAEQDFATKPELARRMIGRALEADVPFLWVTGDEVYGNDRNLRIWLEENERPYVMAISSNQYLRRENARSQHAATIAKEIQPSQWQRLSAGDGTKGPRLYDWAWMPMLSWWRRMQRGMLVRRSVNDETDVEYYAVYAPFHTPLEVLAKVAGRRWAIEEGFETAKQLVGLDQYEVRSWDGWYRHITLALLAHACLSVMRAYAIELDIEKGGTKRKGPSSLQAFKARRNCCH
;
A
#
# COMPACT_ATOMS: atom_id res chain seq x y z
N MET A 1 -42.41 21.91 4.76
CA MET A 1 -41.62 20.65 4.82
C MET A 1 -40.27 20.71 4.07
N ALA A 2 -39.98 21.71 3.23
CA ALA A 2 -38.68 21.82 2.52
C ALA A 2 -37.57 22.57 3.32
N SER A 3 -37.92 23.31 4.38
CA SER A 3 -36.96 24.08 5.19
C SER A 3 -36.16 23.22 6.17
N THR A 4 -36.77 22.20 6.74
CA THR A 4 -36.15 21.30 7.75
C THR A 4 -35.05 20.40 7.17
N THR A 5 -35.15 20.02 5.90
CA THR A 5 -34.14 19.19 5.23
C THR A 5 -32.86 19.95 4.89
N HIS A 6 -32.95 21.27 4.64
CA HIS A 6 -31.77 22.09 4.28
C HIS A 6 -30.93 22.45 5.52
N GLU A 7 -31.57 22.76 6.65
CA GLU A 7 -30.89 23.03 7.93
C GLU A 7 -30.20 21.76 8.48
N ASP A 8 -30.84 20.60 8.33
CA ASP A 8 -30.28 19.31 8.76
C ASP A 8 -29.06 18.90 7.92
N MET A 9 -29.12 19.12 6.61
CA MET A 9 -27.98 18.88 5.70
C MET A 9 -26.81 19.82 6.00
N THR A 10 -27.06 21.10 6.28
CA THR A 10 -26.02 22.09 6.61
C THR A 10 -25.35 21.75 7.95
N SER A 11 -26.12 21.34 8.94
CA SER A 11 -25.59 20.94 10.26
C SER A 11 -24.81 19.63 10.20
N HIS A 12 -25.13 18.73 9.26
CA HIS A 12 -24.38 17.50 9.04
C HIS A 12 -23.03 17.77 8.37
N ALA A 13 -23.00 18.55 7.31
CA ALA A 13 -21.77 18.97 6.62
C ALA A 13 -20.79 19.72 7.54
N GLN A 14 -21.32 20.58 8.43
CA GLN A 14 -20.50 21.28 9.43
C GLN A 14 -19.90 20.34 10.46
N ARG A 15 -20.65 19.33 10.91
CA ARG A 15 -20.12 18.30 11.83
C ARG A 15 -19.05 17.42 11.16
N GLU A 16 -19.26 17.01 9.92
CA GLU A 16 -18.26 16.28 9.15
C GLU A 16 -16.98 17.12 8.99
N ALA A 17 -17.09 18.39 8.61
CA ALA A 17 -15.95 19.28 8.44
C ALA A 17 -15.17 19.47 9.77
N ALA A 18 -15.86 19.60 10.89
CA ALA A 18 -15.23 19.71 12.21
C ALA A 18 -14.48 18.41 12.58
N GLN A 19 -15.06 17.25 12.29
CA GLN A 19 -14.40 15.96 12.51
C GLN A 19 -13.14 15.81 11.64
N TRP A 20 -13.19 16.23 10.37
CA TRP A 20 -12.05 16.23 9.47
C TRP A 20 -10.92 17.10 9.99
N THR A 21 -11.26 18.31 10.46
CA THR A 21 -10.29 19.23 11.03
C THR A 21 -9.63 18.63 12.27
N ALA A 22 -10.42 18.07 13.19
CA ALA A 22 -9.91 17.45 14.41
C ALA A 22 -8.95 16.28 14.11
N ARG A 23 -9.28 15.41 13.14
CA ARG A 23 -8.40 14.29 12.74
C ARG A 23 -7.09 14.77 12.10
N LEU A 24 -7.15 15.83 11.31
CA LEU A 24 -5.93 16.38 10.74
C LEU A 24 -5.07 17.08 11.81
N GLU A 25 -5.68 17.72 12.80
CA GLU A 25 -4.98 18.29 13.95
C GLU A 25 -4.30 17.18 14.78
N GLU A 26 -5.02 16.13 15.15
CA GLU A 26 -4.48 14.94 15.82
C GLU A 26 -3.23 14.39 15.09
N LEU A 27 -3.34 14.19 13.78
CA LEU A 27 -2.25 13.69 12.94
C LEU A 27 -1.04 14.64 12.94
N THR A 28 -1.28 15.95 12.82
CA THR A 28 -0.21 16.95 12.81
C THR A 28 0.45 17.13 14.17
N ASP A 29 -0.30 16.99 15.26
CA ASP A 29 0.24 17.03 16.64
C ASP A 29 1.09 15.79 16.92
N MET A 30 0.69 14.61 16.44
CA MET A 30 1.44 13.38 16.57
C MET A 30 2.84 13.48 15.94
N ILE A 31 2.94 14.01 14.72
CA ILE A 31 4.23 14.15 14.03
C ILE A 31 5.03 15.40 14.45
N ALA A 32 4.42 16.36 15.15
CA ALA A 32 5.06 17.63 15.53
C ALA A 32 6.42 17.46 16.23
N PRO A 33 6.64 16.49 17.14
CA PRO A 33 7.93 16.28 17.80
C PRO A 33 9.07 15.90 16.84
N ARG A 34 8.76 15.41 15.62
CA ARG A 34 9.76 15.01 14.60
C ARG A 34 10.40 16.22 13.90
N PHE A 35 9.88 17.40 14.12
CA PHE A 35 10.37 18.66 13.54
C PHE A 35 11.02 19.54 14.63
N ALA A 36 12.31 19.74 14.56
CA ALA A 36 13.05 20.50 15.57
C ALA A 36 12.64 21.98 15.63
N ARG A 37 12.24 22.57 14.49
CA ARG A 37 11.86 23.98 14.36
C ARG A 37 10.38 24.17 14.14
N GLN A 38 9.81 25.19 14.75
CA GLN A 38 8.39 25.50 14.62
C GLN A 38 7.99 25.82 13.18
N GLU A 39 8.85 26.50 12.41
CA GLU A 39 8.57 26.81 11.01
C GLU A 39 8.40 25.54 10.18
N ALA A 40 9.22 24.52 10.42
CA ALA A 40 9.11 23.24 9.74
C ALA A 40 7.81 22.49 10.08
N ARG A 41 7.32 22.59 11.32
CA ARG A 41 6.01 22.07 11.74
C ARG A 41 4.86 22.77 11.00
N VAL A 42 4.91 24.09 10.95
CA VAL A 42 3.90 24.89 10.22
C VAL A 42 3.87 24.50 8.74
N HIS A 43 5.05 24.39 8.11
CA HIS A 43 5.15 24.00 6.70
C HIS A 43 4.72 22.54 6.46
N ALA A 44 4.97 21.60 7.39
CA ALA A 44 4.49 20.22 7.28
C ALA A 44 2.95 20.15 7.36
N ASN A 45 2.34 20.90 8.28
CA ASN A 45 0.89 21.03 8.38
C ASN A 45 0.30 21.63 7.09
N ALA A 46 0.87 22.75 6.61
CA ALA A 46 0.45 23.38 5.36
C ALA A 46 0.59 22.40 4.17
N TYR A 47 1.68 21.64 4.11
CA TYR A 47 1.90 20.65 3.07
C TYR A 47 0.83 19.54 3.09
N LEU A 48 0.52 18.98 4.26
CA LEU A 48 -0.55 17.99 4.41
C LEU A 48 -1.91 18.53 4.01
N ARG A 49 -2.25 19.78 4.44
CA ARG A 49 -3.48 20.45 4.00
C ARG A 49 -3.52 20.64 2.49
N GLY A 50 -2.41 21.05 1.88
CA GLY A 50 -2.26 21.14 0.43
C GLY A 50 -2.47 19.80 -0.29
N LEU A 51 -1.85 18.70 0.21
CA LEU A 51 -2.05 17.36 -0.34
C LEU A 51 -3.52 16.90 -0.24
N LEU A 52 -4.21 17.26 0.84
CA LEU A 52 -5.62 16.96 1.05
C LEU A 52 -6.56 17.90 0.30
N SER A 53 -6.10 19.06 -0.18
CA SER A 53 -6.92 20.04 -0.91
C SER A 53 -7.35 19.51 -2.29
N PRO A 54 -8.38 20.11 -2.94
CA PRO A 54 -8.88 19.65 -4.23
C PRO A 54 -8.05 20.13 -5.44
N VAL A 55 -6.88 20.72 -5.24
CA VAL A 55 -6.02 21.18 -6.35
C VAL A 55 -5.70 20.04 -7.31
N GLN A 56 -5.72 20.35 -8.61
CA GLN A 56 -5.55 19.35 -9.67
C GLN A 56 -4.13 18.75 -9.72
N ARG A 57 -3.12 19.56 -9.43
CA ARG A 57 -1.72 19.13 -9.38
C ARG A 57 -1.10 19.46 -8.03
N LYS A 58 -0.48 18.47 -7.41
CA LYS A 58 0.19 18.58 -6.11
C LYS A 58 1.68 18.97 -6.26
N ASN A 59 1.98 19.90 -7.16
CA ASN A 59 3.32 20.45 -7.30
C ASN A 59 3.55 21.63 -6.32
N GLY A 60 4.81 22.02 -6.12
CA GLY A 60 5.17 23.03 -5.14
C GLY A 60 4.43 24.38 -5.30
N TRP A 61 4.14 24.82 -6.54
CA TRP A 61 3.44 26.08 -6.80
C TRP A 61 1.96 26.01 -6.43
N GLN A 62 1.24 25.00 -6.92
CA GLN A 62 -0.19 24.89 -6.65
C GLN A 62 -0.49 24.53 -5.19
N LEU A 63 0.40 23.78 -4.55
CA LEU A 63 0.29 23.53 -3.10
C LEU A 63 0.52 24.81 -2.30
N ALA A 64 1.51 25.66 -2.65
CA ALA A 64 1.74 26.94 -2.00
C ALA A 64 0.53 27.87 -2.14
N GLU A 65 0.00 27.99 -3.36
CA GLU A 65 -1.20 28.78 -3.63
C GLU A 65 -2.42 28.31 -2.82
N ALA A 66 -2.63 26.97 -2.73
CA ALA A 66 -3.73 26.39 -1.97
C ALA A 66 -3.68 26.66 -0.46
N VAL A 67 -2.50 26.88 0.10
CA VAL A 67 -2.31 27.17 1.53
C VAL A 67 -2.06 28.64 1.81
N GLY A 68 -2.15 29.49 0.79
CA GLY A 68 -1.99 30.96 0.93
C GLY A 68 -0.55 31.45 0.92
N ASP A 69 0.43 30.61 0.57
CA ASP A 69 1.82 31.00 0.43
C ASP A 69 2.07 31.67 -0.93
N PRO A 70 2.76 32.82 -0.98
CA PRO A 70 3.00 33.54 -2.24
C PRO A 70 4.00 32.85 -3.17
N THR A 71 4.80 31.90 -2.65
CA THR A 71 5.84 31.18 -3.40
C THR A 71 5.98 29.76 -2.86
N PRO A 72 6.50 28.79 -3.66
CA PRO A 72 6.72 27.41 -3.21
C PRO A 72 7.93 27.24 -2.28
N THR A 73 8.60 28.33 -1.88
CA THR A 73 9.87 28.29 -1.13
C THR A 73 9.75 27.51 0.18
N ALA A 74 8.65 27.69 0.93
CA ALA A 74 8.40 27.00 2.19
C ALA A 74 8.30 25.48 1.99
N ILE A 75 7.55 25.04 0.99
CA ILE A 75 7.38 23.64 0.60
C ILE A 75 8.70 23.04 0.10
N GLN A 76 9.42 23.75 -0.75
CA GLN A 76 10.72 23.31 -1.27
C GLN A 76 11.76 23.20 -0.14
N HIS A 77 11.73 24.12 0.83
CA HIS A 77 12.58 24.07 2.00
C HIS A 77 12.24 22.85 2.89
N LEU A 78 10.94 22.61 3.15
CA LEU A 78 10.47 21.46 3.93
C LEU A 78 10.97 20.14 3.37
N LEU A 79 10.83 19.94 2.06
CA LEU A 79 11.20 18.68 1.40
C LEU A 79 12.72 18.54 1.17
N GLY A 80 13.45 19.66 0.94
CA GLY A 80 14.84 19.61 0.50
C GLY A 80 15.88 19.95 1.58
N ARG A 81 15.60 20.88 2.50
CA ARG A 81 16.62 21.47 3.38
C ARG A 81 16.27 21.46 4.86
N ALA A 82 14.99 21.41 5.22
CA ALA A 82 14.58 21.37 6.63
C ALA A 82 15.14 20.11 7.31
N VAL A 83 15.50 20.24 8.59
CA VAL A 83 16.01 19.12 9.39
C VAL A 83 14.83 18.40 10.04
N TRP A 84 14.52 17.23 9.55
CA TRP A 84 13.54 16.30 10.12
C TRP A 84 13.74 14.89 9.55
N ASP A 85 13.33 13.89 10.30
CA ASP A 85 13.50 12.48 10.01
C ASP A 85 12.22 11.91 9.39
N ALA A 86 12.30 11.54 8.11
CA ALA A 86 11.18 10.94 7.38
C ALA A 86 10.87 9.50 7.85
N ASP A 87 11.86 8.80 8.43
CA ASP A 87 11.64 7.46 8.97
C ASP A 87 10.91 7.50 10.31
N ALA A 88 11.24 8.47 11.16
CA ALA A 88 10.48 8.69 12.40
C ALA A 88 9.01 9.07 12.10
N VAL A 89 8.76 9.90 11.08
CA VAL A 89 7.37 10.22 10.65
C VAL A 89 6.69 9.00 10.02
N ARG A 90 7.43 8.10 9.32
CA ARG A 90 6.88 6.82 8.86
C ARG A 90 6.48 5.92 10.03
N ASP A 91 7.25 5.91 11.11
CA ASP A 91 6.90 5.14 12.30
C ASP A 91 5.63 5.68 12.97
N ASP A 92 5.50 7.01 13.09
CA ASP A 92 4.25 7.65 13.54
C ASP A 92 3.06 7.33 12.61
N LEU A 93 3.26 7.35 11.28
CA LEU A 93 2.25 6.92 10.31
C LEU A 93 1.78 5.48 10.58
N ARG A 94 2.72 4.57 10.84
CA ARG A 94 2.40 3.17 11.13
C ARG A 94 1.60 3.04 12.42
N GLU A 95 1.98 3.76 13.49
CA GLU A 95 1.25 3.80 14.74
C GLU A 95 -0.17 4.34 14.53
N TYR A 96 -0.33 5.45 13.82
CA TYR A 96 -1.64 6.02 13.48
C TYR A 96 -2.54 5.02 12.75
N VAL A 97 -2.01 4.30 11.75
CA VAL A 97 -2.79 3.28 11.04
C VAL A 97 -3.19 2.13 11.96
N VAL A 98 -2.27 1.66 12.81
CA VAL A 98 -2.55 0.56 13.75
C VAL A 98 -3.56 0.99 14.81
N GLU A 99 -3.48 2.21 15.33
CA GLU A 99 -4.43 2.73 16.33
C GLU A 99 -5.86 2.77 15.79
N HIS A 100 -6.04 3.23 14.54
CA HIS A 100 -7.38 3.45 13.98
C HIS A 100 -7.93 2.30 13.14
N LEU A 101 -7.08 1.51 12.49
CA LEU A 101 -7.47 0.43 11.58
C LEU A 101 -6.96 -0.94 12.03
N GLY A 102 -6.26 -1.02 13.16
CA GLY A 102 -5.57 -2.23 13.61
C GLY A 102 -6.51 -3.41 13.89
N ARG A 103 -6.20 -4.56 13.26
CA ARG A 103 -6.94 -5.83 13.45
C ARG A 103 -5.96 -7.00 13.41
N GLY A 104 -6.15 -7.96 14.28
CA GLY A 104 -5.28 -9.14 14.37
C GLY A 104 -5.35 -10.08 13.16
N ASP A 105 -6.39 -9.98 12.33
CA ASP A 105 -6.59 -10.74 11.10
C ASP A 105 -6.18 -9.99 9.82
N ALA A 106 -5.57 -8.83 9.96
CA ALA A 106 -5.10 -8.01 8.84
C ALA A 106 -4.05 -8.72 7.97
N VAL A 107 -3.91 -8.24 6.76
CA VAL A 107 -2.95 -8.71 5.75
C VAL A 107 -1.96 -7.61 5.43
N LEU A 108 -0.68 -7.88 5.53
CA LEU A 108 0.35 -7.03 4.94
C LEU A 108 0.46 -7.36 3.45
N VAL A 109 0.31 -6.33 2.62
CA VAL A 109 0.41 -6.45 1.16
C VAL A 109 1.64 -5.70 0.70
N VAL A 110 2.55 -6.38 0.01
CA VAL A 110 3.73 -5.77 -0.58
C VAL A 110 3.58 -5.68 -2.10
N ASP A 111 3.92 -4.53 -2.65
CA ASP A 111 3.96 -4.30 -4.09
C ASP A 111 4.80 -3.06 -4.41
N GLU A 112 5.10 -2.83 -5.67
CA GLU A 112 5.79 -1.62 -6.12
C GLU A 112 4.96 -0.79 -7.08
N THR A 113 5.30 0.50 -7.17
CA THR A 113 4.77 1.36 -8.22
C THR A 113 5.84 2.23 -8.84
N GLY A 114 5.70 2.48 -10.14
CA GLY A 114 6.60 3.35 -10.89
C GLY A 114 6.14 4.80 -10.91
N PHE A 115 7.13 5.71 -10.89
CA PHE A 115 6.97 7.14 -11.02
C PHE A 115 7.67 7.59 -12.28
N LEU A 116 6.92 7.92 -13.32
CA LEU A 116 7.49 8.34 -14.62
C LEU A 116 8.24 9.65 -14.47
N LYS A 117 9.44 9.72 -15.02
CA LYS A 117 10.32 10.90 -15.00
C LYS A 117 10.84 11.23 -16.40
N LYS A 118 10.94 12.54 -16.71
CA LYS A 118 11.44 12.99 -18.01
C LYS A 118 12.96 13.15 -18.05
N GLY A 119 13.61 13.31 -16.89
CA GLY A 119 15.06 13.58 -16.78
C GLY A 119 15.82 12.44 -16.12
N GLU A 120 17.14 12.56 -16.05
CA GLU A 120 18.08 11.53 -15.56
C GLU A 120 18.65 11.84 -14.16
N HIS A 121 18.22 12.97 -13.55
CA HIS A 121 18.81 13.46 -12.31
C HIS A 121 18.06 13.07 -11.02
N SER A 122 16.87 12.48 -11.15
CA SER A 122 16.14 12.03 -9.96
C SER A 122 16.77 10.77 -9.41
N VAL A 123 16.87 10.67 -8.08
CA VAL A 123 17.44 9.52 -7.37
C VAL A 123 16.78 8.21 -7.83
N GLY A 124 17.57 7.18 -8.15
CA GLY A 124 17.08 5.87 -8.58
C GLY A 124 16.43 5.80 -9.96
N VAL A 125 16.45 6.91 -10.75
CA VAL A 125 15.83 6.94 -12.08
C VAL A 125 16.66 6.17 -13.10
N GLN A 126 16.00 5.33 -13.88
CA GLN A 126 16.53 4.70 -15.09
C GLN A 126 15.40 4.20 -16.00
N ARG A 127 15.76 3.77 -17.22
CA ARG A 127 14.85 3.03 -18.10
C ARG A 127 14.67 1.61 -17.54
N GLN A 128 13.50 1.33 -17.01
CA GLN A 128 13.15 0.04 -16.40
C GLN A 128 11.68 -0.26 -16.63
N TYR A 129 11.30 -1.53 -16.51
CA TYR A 129 9.89 -1.91 -16.56
C TYR A 129 9.12 -1.27 -15.41
N THR A 130 7.97 -0.72 -15.71
CA THR A 130 7.06 -0.17 -14.69
C THR A 130 5.63 -0.55 -15.03
N GLY A 131 4.91 -1.14 -14.05
CA GLY A 131 3.49 -1.47 -14.18
C GLY A 131 2.62 -0.26 -14.48
N THR A 132 3.00 0.93 -14.02
CA THR A 132 2.28 2.19 -14.31
C THR A 132 2.18 2.50 -15.81
N ALA A 133 3.22 2.15 -16.60
CA ALA A 133 3.22 2.35 -18.04
C ALA A 133 2.97 1.05 -18.82
N GLY A 134 3.01 -0.11 -18.18
CA GLY A 134 2.92 -1.42 -18.84
C GLY A 134 4.09 -1.75 -19.77
N ARG A 135 5.20 -1.01 -19.67
CA ARG A 135 6.38 -1.11 -20.54
C ARG A 135 7.63 -0.54 -19.89
N ILE A 136 8.77 -0.67 -20.58
CA ILE A 136 10.04 -0.04 -20.16
C ILE A 136 9.95 1.46 -20.41
N GLU A 137 10.00 2.24 -19.32
CA GLU A 137 10.00 3.70 -19.34
C GLU A 137 11.03 4.26 -18.35
N ASN A 138 11.40 5.54 -18.54
CA ASN A 138 12.26 6.24 -17.59
C ASN A 138 11.48 6.54 -16.30
N SER A 139 11.83 5.84 -15.23
CA SER A 139 11.05 5.85 -14.01
C SER A 139 11.90 5.62 -12.76
N GLN A 140 11.40 6.11 -11.63
CA GLN A 140 11.77 5.65 -10.30
C GLN A 140 10.80 4.54 -9.91
N VAL A 141 11.22 3.58 -9.09
CA VAL A 141 10.35 2.54 -8.54
C VAL A 141 10.41 2.59 -7.02
N GLY A 142 9.27 2.75 -6.39
CA GLY A 142 9.11 2.63 -4.95
C GLY A 142 8.44 1.31 -4.61
N VAL A 143 8.95 0.62 -3.59
CA VAL A 143 8.34 -0.56 -2.98
C VAL A 143 7.58 -0.11 -1.74
N PHE A 144 6.38 -0.62 -1.56
CA PHE A 144 5.47 -0.18 -0.51
C PHE A 144 4.91 -1.35 0.28
N LEU A 145 4.62 -1.12 1.55
CA LEU A 145 3.91 -2.05 2.41
C LEU A 145 2.57 -1.43 2.80
N ALA A 146 1.48 -2.10 2.42
CA ALA A 146 0.14 -1.72 2.80
C ALA A 146 -0.39 -2.64 3.90
N TYR A 147 -1.15 -2.06 4.81
CA TYR A 147 -1.95 -2.73 5.83
C TYR A 147 -3.39 -2.81 5.33
N ALA A 148 -3.93 -4.01 5.16
CA ALA A 148 -5.25 -4.23 4.60
C ALA A 148 -6.11 -5.08 5.54
N THR A 149 -7.33 -4.61 5.82
CA THR A 149 -8.38 -5.33 6.51
C THR A 149 -9.51 -5.70 5.55
N ASP A 150 -10.61 -6.25 6.04
CA ASP A 150 -11.79 -6.50 5.20
C ASP A 150 -12.43 -5.22 4.65
N GLU A 151 -12.26 -4.11 5.33
CA GLU A 151 -13.00 -2.87 5.10
C GLU A 151 -12.10 -1.73 4.60
N ASP A 152 -10.85 -1.68 5.11
CA ASP A 152 -9.97 -0.55 4.91
C ASP A 152 -8.53 -0.96 4.55
N ARG A 153 -7.79 0.01 4.04
CA ARG A 153 -6.38 -0.14 3.69
C ARG A 153 -5.63 1.18 3.82
N ALA A 154 -4.39 1.10 4.26
CA ALA A 154 -3.46 2.22 4.29
C ALA A 154 -2.03 1.74 4.06
N PHE A 155 -1.19 2.58 3.45
CA PHE A 155 0.24 2.32 3.41
C PHE A 155 0.86 2.61 4.77
N ILE A 156 1.78 1.74 5.20
CA ILE A 156 2.47 1.86 6.49
C ILE A 156 3.99 1.97 6.35
N ASP A 157 4.54 1.68 5.15
CA ASP A 157 5.98 1.76 4.91
C ASP A 157 6.30 1.92 3.41
N ARG A 158 7.55 2.32 3.11
CA ARG A 158 8.05 2.60 1.76
C ARG A 158 9.56 2.43 1.67
N GLU A 159 10.05 2.00 0.52
CA GLU A 159 11.47 1.96 0.18
C GLU A 159 11.67 2.37 -1.27
N LEU A 160 12.71 3.16 -1.54
CA LEU A 160 13.11 3.47 -2.91
C LEU A 160 14.00 2.37 -3.46
N TYR A 161 13.58 1.74 -4.57
CA TYR A 161 14.43 0.80 -5.27
C TYR A 161 15.54 1.54 -6.01
N LEU A 162 16.78 1.22 -5.69
CA LEU A 162 17.97 1.70 -6.38
C LEU A 162 18.48 0.63 -7.31
N PRO A 163 18.43 0.85 -8.63
CA PRO A 163 19.01 -0.09 -9.58
C PRO A 163 20.53 -0.25 -9.40
N ASP A 164 21.07 -1.41 -9.77
CA ASP A 164 22.49 -1.72 -9.67
C ASP A 164 23.39 -0.67 -10.35
N SER A 165 22.95 -0.13 -11.50
CA SER A 165 23.63 0.96 -12.21
C SER A 165 23.84 2.24 -11.38
N TRP A 166 22.99 2.47 -10.36
CA TRP A 166 23.17 3.57 -9.41
C TRP A 166 24.22 3.21 -8.36
N MET A 167 24.14 2.00 -7.82
CA MET A 167 25.04 1.57 -6.75
C MET A 167 26.48 1.44 -7.22
N CYS A 168 26.72 1.20 -8.52
CA CYS A 168 28.03 1.20 -9.15
C CYS A 168 28.60 2.60 -9.42
N ASP A 169 27.82 3.69 -9.28
CA ASP A 169 28.22 5.08 -9.55
C ASP A 169 28.12 5.92 -8.26
N ARG A 170 29.15 5.83 -7.42
CA ARG A 170 29.17 6.56 -6.13
C ARG A 170 29.07 8.09 -6.33
N ALA A 171 29.70 8.63 -7.35
CA ALA A 171 29.68 10.06 -7.62
C ALA A 171 28.26 10.54 -8.00
N ARG A 172 27.48 9.70 -8.68
CA ARG A 172 26.06 9.95 -8.96
C ARG A 172 25.22 9.87 -7.69
N CYS A 173 25.50 8.89 -6.83
CA CYS A 173 24.82 8.73 -5.54
C CYS A 173 25.03 9.95 -4.64
N ASP A 174 26.28 10.44 -4.54
CA ASP A 174 26.62 11.61 -3.70
C ASP A 174 25.91 12.89 -4.16
N LYS A 175 25.76 13.09 -5.47
CA LYS A 175 25.04 14.26 -6.03
C LYS A 175 23.59 14.37 -5.61
N VAL A 176 22.93 13.24 -5.32
CA VAL A 176 21.52 13.20 -4.91
C VAL A 176 21.34 12.88 -3.43
N GLY A 177 22.45 12.74 -2.68
CA GLY A 177 22.45 12.54 -1.23
C GLY A 177 22.10 11.12 -0.79
N ILE A 178 22.42 10.09 -1.59
CA ILE A 178 22.26 8.70 -1.12
C ILE A 178 23.33 8.45 -0.04
N PRO A 179 22.95 7.96 1.16
CA PRO A 179 23.88 7.66 2.24
C PRO A 179 25.01 6.71 1.81
N ALA A 180 26.20 6.87 2.39
CA ALA A 180 27.37 6.06 2.02
C ALA A 180 27.20 4.58 2.38
N GLU A 181 26.47 4.33 3.46
CA GLU A 181 26.12 3.00 3.99
C GLU A 181 24.98 2.31 3.26
N GLN A 182 24.34 2.99 2.30
CA GLN A 182 23.26 2.39 1.50
C GLN A 182 23.84 1.36 0.54
N ASP A 183 23.48 0.10 0.75
CA ASP A 183 23.82 -1.03 -0.12
C ASP A 183 22.72 -1.34 -1.13
N PHE A 184 23.12 -2.04 -2.20
CA PHE A 184 22.15 -2.60 -3.14
C PHE A 184 21.20 -3.56 -2.42
N ALA A 185 19.91 -3.45 -2.76
CA ALA A 185 18.90 -4.40 -2.29
C ALA A 185 17.91 -4.69 -3.42
N THR A 186 17.56 -5.94 -3.58
CA THR A 186 16.47 -6.37 -4.47
C THR A 186 15.12 -5.95 -3.89
N LYS A 187 14.07 -5.88 -4.70
CA LYS A 187 12.72 -5.56 -4.23
C LYS A 187 12.24 -6.51 -3.12
N PRO A 188 12.45 -7.86 -3.20
CA PRO A 188 12.13 -8.76 -2.09
C PRO A 188 12.91 -8.48 -0.81
N GLU A 189 14.18 -8.05 -0.90
CA GLU A 189 14.95 -7.63 0.29
C GLU A 189 14.41 -6.35 0.91
N LEU A 190 13.98 -5.37 0.09
CA LEU A 190 13.30 -4.17 0.57
C LEU A 190 11.97 -4.53 1.25
N ALA A 191 11.19 -5.44 0.68
CA ALA A 191 9.98 -5.97 1.30
C ALA A 191 10.28 -6.63 2.66
N ARG A 192 11.33 -7.46 2.73
CA ARG A 192 11.76 -8.09 3.98
C ARG A 192 12.11 -7.06 5.07
N ARG A 193 12.83 -5.97 4.71
CA ARG A 193 13.14 -4.87 5.64
C ARG A 193 11.88 -4.22 6.19
N MET A 194 10.90 -3.90 5.33
CA MET A 194 9.64 -3.27 5.75
C MET A 194 8.79 -4.20 6.63
N ILE A 195 8.65 -5.47 6.27
CA ILE A 195 7.93 -6.47 7.08
C ILE A 195 8.65 -6.67 8.42
N GLY A 196 10.00 -6.68 8.43
CA GLY A 196 10.81 -6.75 9.64
C GLY A 196 10.50 -5.60 10.60
N ARG A 197 10.47 -4.36 10.11
CA ARG A 197 10.07 -3.18 10.91
C ARG A 197 8.64 -3.27 11.43
N ALA A 198 7.72 -3.87 10.67
CA ALA A 198 6.35 -4.10 11.13
C ALA A 198 6.31 -5.14 12.26
N LEU A 199 7.14 -6.18 12.20
CA LEU A 199 7.28 -7.18 13.27
C LEU A 199 7.90 -6.58 14.53
N GLU A 200 8.98 -5.82 14.40
CA GLU A 200 9.67 -5.15 15.50
C GLU A 200 8.79 -4.13 16.23
N ALA A 201 7.81 -3.55 15.51
CA ALA A 201 6.84 -2.61 16.04
C ALA A 201 5.52 -3.27 16.50
N ASP A 202 5.48 -4.59 16.62
CA ASP A 202 4.31 -5.37 17.05
C ASP A 202 3.02 -5.03 16.29
N VAL A 203 3.14 -4.70 14.99
CA VAL A 203 1.96 -4.46 14.14
C VAL A 203 1.07 -5.69 14.14
N PRO A 204 -0.23 -5.56 14.48
CA PRO A 204 -1.15 -6.70 14.50
C PRO A 204 -1.51 -7.11 13.07
N PHE A 205 -0.99 -8.24 12.59
CA PHE A 205 -1.36 -8.84 11.31
C PHE A 205 -1.19 -10.35 11.37
N LEU A 206 -1.94 -11.05 10.55
CA LEU A 206 -1.86 -12.51 10.45
C LEU A 206 -1.15 -12.96 9.16
N TRP A 207 -1.38 -12.29 8.05
CA TRP A 207 -0.98 -12.75 6.73
C TRP A 207 -0.05 -11.77 6.02
N VAL A 208 0.77 -12.32 5.12
CA VAL A 208 1.52 -11.53 4.14
C VAL A 208 1.13 -11.99 2.73
N THR A 209 0.95 -11.05 1.81
CA THR A 209 0.72 -11.34 0.39
C THR A 209 1.51 -10.39 -0.51
N GLY A 210 1.77 -10.79 -1.73
CA GLY A 210 2.46 -10.01 -2.75
C GLY A 210 2.37 -10.69 -4.11
N ASP A 211 2.84 -10.03 -5.14
CA ASP A 211 2.87 -10.53 -6.50
C ASP A 211 4.02 -11.52 -6.76
N GLU A 212 4.20 -11.92 -8.02
CA GLU A 212 5.24 -12.87 -8.44
C GLU A 212 6.66 -12.38 -8.20
N VAL A 213 6.90 -11.07 -8.15
CA VAL A 213 8.23 -10.50 -7.85
C VAL A 213 8.67 -10.93 -6.46
N TYR A 214 7.76 -10.89 -5.49
CA TYR A 214 8.01 -11.27 -4.10
C TYR A 214 7.79 -12.76 -3.87
N GLY A 215 6.76 -13.33 -4.47
CA GLY A 215 6.40 -14.74 -4.27
C GLY A 215 7.38 -15.72 -4.91
N ASN A 216 8.07 -15.37 -5.98
CA ASN A 216 9.13 -16.20 -6.57
C ASN A 216 10.43 -16.17 -5.75
N ASP A 217 10.63 -15.17 -4.88
CA ASP A 217 11.82 -15.12 -4.05
C ASP A 217 11.77 -16.15 -2.93
N ARG A 218 12.65 -17.14 -3.01
CA ARG A 218 12.73 -18.22 -2.03
C ARG A 218 13.21 -17.72 -0.66
N ASN A 219 14.11 -16.75 -0.65
CA ASN A 219 14.72 -16.26 0.61
C ASN A 219 13.68 -15.52 1.43
N LEU A 220 12.85 -14.68 0.79
CA LEU A 220 11.74 -13.99 1.46
C LEU A 220 10.75 -15.01 2.06
N ARG A 221 10.35 -16.04 1.29
CA ARG A 221 9.42 -17.06 1.80
C ARG A 221 9.99 -17.85 2.98
N ILE A 222 11.27 -18.26 2.91
CA ILE A 222 11.94 -18.97 4.01
C ILE A 222 12.01 -18.06 5.24
N TRP A 223 12.39 -16.80 5.06
CA TRP A 223 12.46 -15.85 6.16
C TRP A 223 11.08 -15.64 6.84
N LEU A 224 9.98 -15.55 6.06
CA LEU A 224 8.63 -15.49 6.61
C LEU A 224 8.29 -16.74 7.42
N GLU A 225 8.67 -17.92 6.94
CA GLU A 225 8.45 -19.20 7.64
C GLU A 225 9.27 -19.30 8.93
N GLU A 226 10.52 -18.86 8.93
CA GLU A 226 11.39 -18.80 10.13
C GLU A 226 10.83 -17.84 11.20
N ASN A 227 10.10 -16.80 10.77
CA ASN A 227 9.38 -15.88 11.67
C ASN A 227 7.93 -16.31 11.93
N GLU A 228 7.54 -17.54 11.56
CA GLU A 228 6.20 -18.11 11.72
C GLU A 228 5.09 -17.21 11.15
N ARG A 229 5.36 -16.52 10.02
CA ARG A 229 4.38 -15.62 9.38
C ARG A 229 3.70 -16.30 8.22
N PRO A 230 2.38 -16.56 8.33
CA PRO A 230 1.58 -17.12 7.24
C PRO A 230 1.61 -16.21 6.01
N TYR A 231 1.63 -16.82 4.83
CA TYR A 231 1.58 -16.07 3.58
C TYR A 231 0.78 -16.78 2.49
N VAL A 232 0.24 -15.97 1.56
CA VAL A 232 -0.28 -16.40 0.26
C VAL A 232 0.35 -15.50 -0.78
N MET A 233 1.43 -15.94 -1.42
CA MET A 233 2.24 -15.18 -2.37
C MET A 233 2.01 -15.68 -3.79
N ALA A 234 1.69 -14.78 -4.74
CA ALA A 234 1.61 -15.16 -6.14
C ALA A 234 2.98 -15.65 -6.63
N ILE A 235 2.97 -16.69 -7.46
CA ILE A 235 4.18 -17.27 -8.06
C ILE A 235 3.97 -17.51 -9.56
N SER A 236 5.04 -17.46 -10.32
CA SER A 236 5.01 -17.75 -11.75
C SER A 236 4.72 -19.25 -12.03
N SER A 237 4.14 -19.51 -13.18
CA SER A 237 3.79 -20.86 -13.66
C SER A 237 4.99 -21.83 -13.71
N ASN A 238 6.20 -21.31 -13.89
CA ASN A 238 7.46 -22.05 -13.94
C ASN A 238 8.20 -22.14 -12.59
N GLN A 239 7.60 -21.65 -11.50
CA GLN A 239 8.18 -21.79 -10.17
C GLN A 239 8.22 -23.26 -9.76
N TYR A 240 9.38 -23.73 -9.27
CA TYR A 240 9.55 -25.08 -8.78
C TYR A 240 8.96 -25.26 -7.38
N LEU A 241 8.06 -26.23 -7.26
CA LEU A 241 7.48 -26.67 -6.00
C LEU A 241 7.72 -28.16 -5.81
N ARG A 242 7.70 -28.64 -4.56
CA ARG A 242 7.93 -30.05 -4.23
C ARG A 242 6.80 -30.61 -3.39
N ARG A 243 6.20 -31.70 -3.84
CA ARG A 243 5.26 -32.51 -3.06
C ARG A 243 6.02 -33.56 -2.25
N GLU A 244 5.35 -34.15 -1.28
CA GLU A 244 5.87 -35.27 -0.53
C GLU A 244 6.16 -36.47 -1.48
N ASN A 245 7.30 -37.13 -1.29
CA ASN A 245 7.74 -38.27 -2.08
C ASN A 245 7.84 -38.02 -3.60
N ALA A 246 7.92 -36.76 -4.05
CA ALA A 246 8.04 -36.40 -5.46
C ALA A 246 9.29 -35.56 -5.73
N ARG A 247 9.72 -35.49 -6.98
CA ARG A 247 10.71 -34.53 -7.46
C ARG A 247 10.06 -33.13 -7.53
N SER A 248 10.88 -32.08 -7.49
CA SER A 248 10.41 -30.71 -7.75
C SER A 248 9.88 -30.61 -9.18
N GLN A 249 8.73 -29.97 -9.33
CA GLN A 249 8.04 -29.75 -10.60
C GLN A 249 7.58 -28.30 -10.70
N HIS A 250 7.33 -27.81 -11.91
CA HIS A 250 6.75 -26.47 -12.13
C HIS A 250 5.31 -26.42 -11.58
N ALA A 251 4.91 -25.27 -11.06
CA ALA A 251 3.56 -25.02 -10.55
C ALA A 251 2.49 -25.39 -11.60
N ALA A 252 2.68 -24.97 -12.86
CA ALA A 252 1.76 -25.30 -13.94
C ALA A 252 1.67 -26.81 -14.23
N THR A 253 2.75 -27.59 -14.01
CA THR A 253 2.74 -29.05 -14.18
C THR A 253 1.93 -29.71 -13.07
N ILE A 254 2.14 -29.27 -11.82
CA ILE A 254 1.39 -29.76 -10.65
C ILE A 254 -0.10 -29.47 -10.79
N ALA A 255 -0.45 -28.27 -11.27
CA ALA A 255 -1.85 -27.85 -11.43
C ALA A 255 -2.65 -28.71 -12.42
N LYS A 256 -2.00 -29.32 -13.41
CA LYS A 256 -2.66 -30.26 -14.35
C LYS A 256 -3.19 -31.54 -13.70
N GLU A 257 -2.71 -31.85 -12.49
CA GLU A 257 -3.15 -33.03 -11.73
C GLU A 257 -4.39 -32.75 -10.87
N ILE A 258 -4.86 -31.47 -10.79
CA ILE A 258 -6.06 -31.09 -10.04
C ILE A 258 -7.29 -31.69 -10.70
N GLN A 259 -7.99 -32.55 -9.95
CA GLN A 259 -9.20 -33.21 -10.44
C GLN A 259 -10.38 -32.20 -10.48
N PRO A 260 -11.36 -32.36 -11.38
CA PRO A 260 -12.53 -31.46 -11.44
C PRO A 260 -13.27 -31.28 -10.12
N SER A 261 -13.33 -32.30 -9.27
CA SER A 261 -13.98 -32.29 -7.97
C SER A 261 -13.23 -31.47 -6.90
N GLN A 262 -11.98 -31.09 -7.13
CA GLN A 262 -11.16 -30.32 -6.18
C GLN A 262 -11.33 -28.80 -6.37
N TRP A 263 -11.99 -28.37 -7.43
CA TRP A 263 -12.27 -26.97 -7.68
C TRP A 263 -13.51 -26.51 -6.91
N GLN A 264 -13.38 -25.38 -6.21
CA GLN A 264 -14.48 -24.74 -5.49
C GLN A 264 -14.62 -23.29 -5.94
N ARG A 265 -15.85 -22.89 -6.26
CA ARG A 265 -16.14 -21.49 -6.64
C ARG A 265 -16.29 -20.61 -5.42
N LEU A 266 -15.34 -19.72 -5.20
CA LEU A 266 -15.27 -18.84 -4.03
C LEU A 266 -14.99 -17.40 -4.45
N SER A 267 -15.41 -16.46 -3.59
CA SER A 267 -15.11 -15.05 -3.77
C SER A 267 -13.72 -14.71 -3.24
N ALA A 268 -12.93 -14.00 -4.04
CA ALA A 268 -11.68 -13.35 -3.66
C ALA A 268 -11.89 -11.99 -2.95
N GLY A 269 -13.11 -11.70 -2.51
CA GLY A 269 -13.53 -10.41 -1.97
C GLY A 269 -14.46 -9.65 -2.91
N ASP A 270 -14.95 -8.51 -2.45
CA ASP A 270 -15.85 -7.67 -3.22
C ASP A 270 -15.10 -6.79 -4.23
N GLY A 271 -15.67 -6.64 -5.41
CA GLY A 271 -15.25 -5.67 -6.42
C GLY A 271 -16.34 -4.62 -6.65
N THR A 272 -16.08 -3.65 -7.51
CA THR A 272 -17.03 -2.58 -7.86
C THR A 272 -18.34 -3.11 -8.48
N LYS A 273 -18.29 -4.29 -9.14
CA LYS A 273 -19.42 -4.94 -9.80
C LYS A 273 -20.02 -6.11 -9.01
N GLY A 274 -19.62 -6.30 -7.76
CA GLY A 274 -20.03 -7.43 -6.91
C GLY A 274 -18.90 -8.37 -6.55
N PRO A 275 -19.18 -9.55 -5.96
CA PRO A 275 -18.16 -10.51 -5.57
C PRO A 275 -17.28 -10.95 -6.74
N ARG A 276 -15.97 -10.97 -6.55
CA ARG A 276 -14.99 -11.45 -7.52
C ARG A 276 -14.91 -12.97 -7.42
N LEU A 277 -15.71 -13.68 -8.21
CA LEU A 277 -15.79 -15.13 -8.19
C LEU A 277 -14.74 -15.76 -9.09
N TYR A 278 -14.05 -16.79 -8.54
CA TYR A 278 -13.09 -17.63 -9.24
C TYR A 278 -13.25 -19.08 -8.79
N ASP A 279 -12.77 -20.00 -9.59
CA ASP A 279 -12.59 -21.38 -9.18
C ASP A 279 -11.22 -21.55 -8.51
N TRP A 280 -11.19 -22.13 -7.32
CA TRP A 280 -10.01 -22.29 -6.49
C TRP A 280 -9.75 -23.76 -6.18
N ALA A 281 -8.49 -24.13 -6.14
CA ALA A 281 -8.06 -25.48 -5.75
C ALA A 281 -6.84 -25.43 -4.85
N TRP A 282 -6.73 -26.38 -3.94
CA TRP A 282 -5.63 -26.53 -3.01
C TRP A 282 -4.85 -27.81 -3.27
N MET A 283 -3.52 -27.70 -3.33
CA MET A 283 -2.59 -28.81 -3.47
C MET A 283 -1.56 -28.78 -2.32
N PRO A 284 -1.50 -29.80 -1.44
CA PRO A 284 -0.50 -29.86 -0.39
C PRO A 284 0.90 -30.03 -0.96
N MET A 285 1.87 -29.32 -0.39
CA MET A 285 3.29 -29.39 -0.71
C MET A 285 4.09 -29.96 0.46
N LEU A 286 5.32 -30.40 0.20
CA LEU A 286 6.20 -30.90 1.25
C LEU A 286 6.39 -29.84 2.34
N SER A 287 6.02 -30.21 3.57
CA SER A 287 6.15 -29.38 4.76
C SER A 287 6.81 -30.18 5.88
N TRP A 288 7.72 -29.56 6.61
CA TRP A 288 8.37 -30.13 7.78
C TRP A 288 7.97 -29.44 9.10
N TRP A 289 7.06 -28.47 9.01
CA TRP A 289 6.53 -27.77 10.16
C TRP A 289 5.43 -28.60 10.86
N ARG A 290 5.40 -28.60 12.19
CA ARG A 290 4.42 -29.38 12.93
C ARG A 290 3.04 -28.77 13.00
N ARG A 291 2.92 -27.44 12.98
CA ARG A 291 1.66 -26.69 13.12
C ARG A 291 1.26 -25.95 11.85
N MET A 292 2.14 -25.92 10.88
CA MET A 292 1.99 -25.16 9.66
C MET A 292 2.12 -26.10 8.45
N GLN A 293 1.41 -25.80 7.41
CA GLN A 293 1.45 -26.51 6.15
C GLN A 293 1.94 -25.60 5.03
N ARG A 294 2.64 -26.19 4.07
CA ARG A 294 2.90 -25.59 2.77
C ARG A 294 1.93 -26.13 1.75
N GLY A 295 1.55 -25.30 0.81
CA GLY A 295 0.72 -25.73 -0.31
C GLY A 295 0.84 -24.82 -1.51
N MET A 296 0.24 -25.25 -2.59
CA MET A 296 -0.05 -24.45 -3.76
C MET A 296 -1.55 -24.19 -3.81
N LEU A 297 -1.92 -22.93 -3.82
CA LEU A 297 -3.27 -22.48 -4.13
C LEU A 297 -3.30 -22.12 -5.61
N VAL A 298 -4.33 -22.57 -6.33
CA VAL A 298 -4.52 -22.26 -7.75
C VAL A 298 -5.85 -21.55 -7.91
N ARG A 299 -5.83 -20.43 -8.62
CA ARG A 299 -7.01 -19.67 -9.03
C ARG A 299 -7.22 -19.82 -10.53
N ARG A 300 -8.47 -20.03 -10.95
CA ARG A 300 -8.86 -20.07 -12.35
C ARG A 300 -10.04 -19.13 -12.58
N SER A 301 -10.02 -18.40 -13.68
CA SER A 301 -11.15 -17.56 -14.08
C SER A 301 -12.38 -18.42 -14.38
N VAL A 302 -13.57 -17.94 -13.96
CA VAL A 302 -14.86 -18.61 -14.26
C VAL A 302 -15.20 -18.54 -15.74
N ASN A 303 -14.73 -17.48 -16.43
CA ASN A 303 -15.07 -17.22 -17.82
C ASN A 303 -13.99 -17.69 -18.81
N ASP A 304 -12.77 -17.93 -18.32
CA ASP A 304 -11.63 -18.37 -19.14
C ASP A 304 -10.77 -19.33 -18.33
N GLU A 305 -10.91 -20.63 -18.63
CA GLU A 305 -10.13 -21.67 -17.92
C GLU A 305 -8.63 -21.61 -18.19
N THR A 306 -8.17 -20.83 -19.16
CA THR A 306 -6.74 -20.62 -19.46
C THR A 306 -6.12 -19.50 -18.62
N ASP A 307 -6.94 -18.61 -18.05
CA ASP A 307 -6.51 -17.58 -17.09
C ASP A 307 -6.34 -18.21 -15.71
N VAL A 308 -5.12 -18.66 -15.42
CA VAL A 308 -4.75 -19.38 -14.20
C VAL A 308 -3.63 -18.65 -13.47
N GLU A 309 -3.82 -18.43 -12.18
CA GLU A 309 -2.80 -17.91 -11.27
C GLU A 309 -2.42 -18.95 -10.21
N TYR A 310 -1.17 -18.90 -9.78
CA TYR A 310 -0.58 -19.81 -8.82
C TYR A 310 -0.09 -19.05 -7.61
N TYR A 311 -0.22 -19.66 -6.42
CA TYR A 311 0.24 -19.05 -5.18
C TYR A 311 1.00 -20.09 -4.35
N ALA A 312 2.16 -19.72 -3.84
CA ALA A 312 2.82 -20.44 -2.76
C ALA A 312 2.18 -20.03 -1.44
N VAL A 313 1.84 -21.01 -0.63
CA VAL A 313 1.14 -20.79 0.65
C VAL A 313 1.91 -21.44 1.79
N TYR A 314 2.01 -20.71 2.90
CA TYR A 314 2.39 -21.21 4.21
C TYR A 314 1.29 -20.77 5.21
N ALA A 315 0.64 -21.73 5.83
CA ALA A 315 -0.56 -21.47 6.61
C ALA A 315 -0.69 -22.44 7.78
N PRO A 316 -1.43 -22.12 8.86
CA PRO A 316 -1.83 -23.08 9.87
C PRO A 316 -2.54 -24.29 9.26
N PHE A 317 -2.34 -25.48 9.86
CA PHE A 317 -3.10 -26.67 9.43
C PHE A 317 -4.60 -26.40 9.48
N HIS A 318 -5.33 -26.98 8.53
CA HIS A 318 -6.80 -26.85 8.43
C HIS A 318 -7.30 -25.44 8.14
N THR A 319 -6.45 -24.52 7.65
CA THR A 319 -6.94 -23.23 7.15
C THR A 319 -7.93 -23.47 6.00
N PRO A 320 -9.18 -22.97 6.11
CA PRO A 320 -10.19 -23.15 5.06
C PRO A 320 -9.77 -22.52 3.73
N LEU A 321 -10.18 -23.13 2.62
CA LEU A 321 -9.86 -22.63 1.28
C LEU A 321 -10.40 -21.21 1.05
N GLU A 322 -11.55 -20.89 1.63
CA GLU A 322 -12.15 -19.54 1.58
C GLU A 322 -11.24 -18.46 2.20
N VAL A 323 -10.54 -18.81 3.28
CA VAL A 323 -9.58 -17.88 3.93
C VAL A 323 -8.41 -17.63 3.00
N LEU A 324 -7.83 -18.69 2.40
CA LEU A 324 -6.71 -18.56 1.46
C LEU A 324 -7.11 -17.75 0.22
N ALA A 325 -8.30 -17.98 -0.32
CA ALA A 325 -8.85 -17.23 -1.45
C ALA A 325 -9.03 -15.73 -1.12
N LYS A 326 -9.53 -15.42 0.08
CA LYS A 326 -9.66 -14.03 0.55
C LYS A 326 -8.31 -13.36 0.71
N VAL A 327 -7.32 -14.04 1.32
CA VAL A 327 -5.96 -13.48 1.48
C VAL A 327 -5.32 -13.21 0.11
N ALA A 328 -5.41 -14.15 -0.85
CA ALA A 328 -4.97 -13.91 -2.22
C ALA A 328 -5.67 -12.70 -2.85
N GLY A 329 -6.96 -12.55 -2.62
CA GLY A 329 -7.77 -11.43 -3.09
C GLY A 329 -7.39 -10.08 -2.47
N ARG A 330 -6.75 -10.04 -1.30
CA ARG A 330 -6.29 -8.81 -0.65
C ARG A 330 -5.17 -8.10 -1.41
N ARG A 331 -4.46 -8.78 -2.30
CA ARG A 331 -3.46 -8.13 -3.15
C ARG A 331 -4.04 -6.92 -3.91
N TRP A 332 -5.30 -6.98 -4.33
CA TRP A 332 -5.96 -5.84 -4.97
C TRP A 332 -6.07 -4.58 -4.09
N ALA A 333 -6.00 -4.72 -2.77
CA ALA A 333 -6.08 -3.57 -1.88
C ALA A 333 -4.93 -2.58 -2.10
N ILE A 334 -3.73 -3.07 -2.44
CA ILE A 334 -2.57 -2.19 -2.69
C ILE A 334 -2.70 -1.47 -4.04
N GLU A 335 -3.26 -2.14 -5.07
CA GLU A 335 -3.50 -1.52 -6.38
C GLU A 335 -4.49 -0.35 -6.27
N GLU A 336 -5.63 -0.57 -5.59
CA GLU A 336 -6.59 0.49 -5.27
C GLU A 336 -5.98 1.57 -4.35
N GLY A 337 -5.08 1.18 -3.43
CA GLY A 337 -4.30 2.09 -2.60
C GLY A 337 -3.43 3.02 -3.44
N PHE A 338 -2.70 2.49 -4.42
CA PHE A 338 -1.90 3.30 -5.35
C PHE A 338 -2.77 4.23 -6.20
N GLU A 339 -3.89 3.73 -6.73
CA GLU A 339 -4.82 4.56 -7.50
C GLU A 339 -5.32 5.75 -6.67
N THR A 340 -5.81 5.49 -5.46
CA THR A 340 -6.33 6.53 -4.56
C THR A 340 -5.23 7.49 -4.10
N ALA A 341 -4.05 6.99 -3.73
CA ALA A 341 -2.95 7.84 -3.30
C ALA A 341 -2.44 8.76 -4.43
N LYS A 342 -2.31 8.24 -5.66
CA LYS A 342 -1.95 9.07 -6.82
C LYS A 342 -3.00 10.12 -7.14
N GLN A 343 -4.29 9.74 -7.16
CA GLN A 343 -5.37 10.65 -7.55
C GLN A 343 -5.75 11.67 -6.47
N LEU A 344 -5.73 11.28 -5.20
CA LEU A 344 -6.24 12.13 -4.13
C LEU A 344 -5.16 12.95 -3.43
N VAL A 345 -3.98 12.37 -3.21
CA VAL A 345 -2.91 13.04 -2.47
C VAL A 345 -1.64 13.28 -3.29
N GLY A 346 -1.65 12.95 -4.60
CA GLY A 346 -0.55 13.26 -5.51
C GLY A 346 0.73 12.51 -5.21
N LEU A 347 0.64 11.23 -4.83
CA LEU A 347 1.79 10.38 -4.52
C LEU A 347 2.87 10.39 -5.62
N ASP A 348 2.49 10.57 -6.88
CA ASP A 348 3.36 10.60 -8.06
C ASP A 348 3.65 12.01 -8.62
N GLN A 349 3.11 13.07 -8.00
CA GLN A 349 3.12 14.44 -8.55
C GLN A 349 4.27 15.32 -8.01
N TYR A 350 5.27 14.71 -7.41
CA TYR A 350 6.44 15.42 -6.87
C TYR A 350 7.50 15.73 -7.94
N GLU A 351 8.28 16.78 -7.66
CA GLU A 351 9.38 17.24 -8.49
C GLU A 351 10.76 17.16 -7.80
N VAL A 352 10.79 16.65 -6.56
CA VAL A 352 12.03 16.44 -5.80
C VAL A 352 12.93 15.41 -6.47
N ARG A 353 14.25 15.62 -6.38
CA ARG A 353 15.26 14.79 -7.07
C ARG A 353 16.21 14.09 -6.12
N SER A 354 16.37 14.61 -4.90
CA SER A 354 17.27 14.05 -3.89
C SER A 354 16.66 12.85 -3.16
N TRP A 355 17.53 12.09 -2.50
CA TRP A 355 17.16 10.99 -1.61
C TRP A 355 16.19 11.45 -0.52
N ASP A 356 16.59 12.39 0.31
CA ASP A 356 15.74 12.93 1.38
C ASP A 356 14.42 13.49 0.84
N GLY A 357 14.48 14.21 -0.29
CA GLY A 357 13.28 14.79 -0.89
C GLY A 357 12.25 13.74 -1.27
N TRP A 358 12.71 12.58 -1.82
CA TRP A 358 11.82 11.48 -2.16
C TRP A 358 11.17 10.89 -0.90
N TYR A 359 11.97 10.50 0.10
CA TYR A 359 11.45 9.92 1.34
C TYR A 359 10.50 10.87 2.06
N ARG A 360 10.81 12.17 2.10
CA ARG A 360 9.99 13.20 2.73
C ARG A 360 8.64 13.38 2.04
N HIS A 361 8.65 13.53 0.71
CA HIS A 361 7.39 13.66 -0.04
C HIS A 361 6.54 12.40 0.11
N ILE A 362 7.12 11.24 -0.17
CA ILE A 362 6.37 9.98 -0.13
C ILE A 362 5.78 9.76 1.27
N THR A 363 6.55 9.95 2.35
CA THR A 363 6.04 9.75 3.72
C THR A 363 4.87 10.68 4.03
N LEU A 364 4.96 11.98 3.70
CA LEU A 364 3.86 12.91 3.91
C LEU A 364 2.65 12.60 3.02
N ALA A 365 2.85 12.11 1.80
CA ALA A 365 1.77 11.67 0.93
C ALA A 365 1.07 10.42 1.48
N LEU A 366 1.83 9.44 2.01
CA LEU A 366 1.25 8.27 2.67
C LEU A 366 0.50 8.66 3.95
N LEU A 367 1.01 9.62 4.72
CA LEU A 367 0.34 10.14 5.92
C LEU A 367 -1.00 10.81 5.56
N ALA A 368 -1.02 11.64 4.52
CA ALA A 368 -2.25 12.22 4.00
C ALA A 368 -3.24 11.15 3.51
N HIS A 369 -2.75 10.10 2.83
CA HIS A 369 -3.57 8.97 2.39
C HIS A 369 -4.14 8.18 3.58
N ALA A 370 -3.34 7.92 4.62
CA ALA A 370 -3.80 7.23 5.83
C ALA A 370 -4.89 8.01 6.55
N CYS A 371 -4.73 9.35 6.66
CA CYS A 371 -5.78 10.23 7.19
C CYS A 371 -7.11 10.05 6.45
N LEU A 372 -7.08 10.01 5.11
CA LEU A 372 -8.27 9.76 4.30
C LEU A 372 -8.88 8.37 4.54
N SER A 373 -8.05 7.34 4.69
CA SER A 373 -8.51 5.97 4.95
C SER A 373 -9.19 5.87 6.32
N VAL A 374 -8.60 6.46 7.35
CA VAL A 374 -9.17 6.52 8.69
C VAL A 374 -10.49 7.29 8.71
N MET A 375 -10.54 8.47 8.07
CA MET A 375 -11.78 9.24 7.95
C MET A 375 -12.90 8.46 7.26
N ARG A 376 -12.56 7.69 6.21
CA ARG A 376 -13.51 6.83 5.53
C ARG A 376 -14.04 5.73 6.44
N ALA A 377 -13.18 5.08 7.22
CA ALA A 377 -13.57 4.06 8.18
C ALA A 377 -14.60 4.60 9.18
N TYR A 378 -14.31 5.74 9.80
CA TYR A 378 -15.24 6.39 10.74
C TYR A 378 -16.57 6.80 10.10
N ALA A 379 -16.55 7.29 8.86
CA ALA A 379 -17.79 7.66 8.16
C ALA A 379 -18.69 6.43 7.92
N ILE A 380 -18.10 5.27 7.62
CA ILE A 380 -18.83 4.01 7.46
C ILE A 380 -19.44 3.54 8.79
N GLU A 381 -18.69 3.60 9.88
CA GLU A 381 -19.17 3.25 11.21
C GLU A 381 -20.37 4.09 11.64
N LEU A 382 -20.28 5.42 11.47
CA LEU A 382 -21.36 6.35 11.76
C LEU A 382 -22.64 6.10 10.93
N ASP A 383 -22.50 5.70 9.67
CA ASP A 383 -23.63 5.36 8.81
C ASP A 383 -24.29 4.04 9.27
N ILE A 384 -23.53 3.07 9.76
CA ILE A 384 -24.04 1.81 10.32
C ILE A 384 -24.78 2.06 11.63
N GLU A 385 -24.23 2.86 12.55
CA GLU A 385 -24.86 3.19 13.84
C GLU A 385 -26.21 3.90 13.67
N LYS A 386 -26.39 4.67 12.59
CA LYS A 386 -27.66 5.33 12.24
C LYS A 386 -28.70 4.42 11.57
N GLY A 387 -28.48 3.08 11.57
CA GLY A 387 -29.39 2.09 10.99
C GLY A 387 -29.27 1.95 9.47
N GLY A 388 -28.20 2.50 8.88
CA GLY A 388 -27.81 2.24 7.50
C GLY A 388 -27.33 0.80 7.36
N THR A 389 -27.94 0.02 6.45
CA THR A 389 -27.30 -1.22 5.99
C THR A 389 -25.98 -0.87 5.33
N LYS A 390 -24.93 -1.74 5.46
CA LYS A 390 -23.67 -1.63 4.69
C LYS A 390 -24.02 -1.42 3.21
N ARG A 391 -24.26 -0.18 2.80
CA ARG A 391 -24.45 0.12 1.38
C ARG A 391 -23.08 -0.03 0.74
N LYS A 392 -22.98 -0.89 -0.25
CA LYS A 392 -21.93 -0.81 -1.28
C LYS A 392 -22.02 0.61 -1.86
N GLY A 393 -21.25 1.54 -1.27
CA GLY A 393 -21.19 2.91 -1.79
C GLY A 393 -20.66 2.89 -3.22
N PRO A 394 -20.92 3.94 -4.02
CA PRO A 394 -20.24 4.15 -5.30
C PRO A 394 -18.74 4.01 -5.04
N SER A 395 -18.00 3.48 -6.02
CA SER A 395 -16.56 3.19 -5.90
C SER A 395 -15.91 4.26 -5.02
N SER A 396 -15.14 3.87 -4.02
CA SER A 396 -14.62 4.73 -2.94
C SER A 396 -14.16 6.12 -3.41
N LEU A 397 -13.76 6.20 -4.67
CA LEU A 397 -13.30 7.40 -5.35
C LEU A 397 -14.41 8.41 -5.68
N GLN A 398 -15.62 7.97 -6.11
CA GLN A 398 -16.70 8.88 -6.50
C GLN A 398 -17.43 9.47 -5.28
N ALA A 399 -17.67 8.67 -4.26
CA ALA A 399 -18.25 9.15 -3.00
C ALA A 399 -17.30 10.13 -2.30
N PHE A 400 -15.99 9.87 -2.37
CA PHE A 400 -14.96 10.69 -1.79
C PHE A 400 -14.78 12.03 -2.54
N LYS A 401 -14.78 12.02 -3.88
CA LYS A 401 -14.75 13.25 -4.70
C LYS A 401 -15.96 14.15 -4.46
N ALA A 402 -17.15 13.57 -4.30
CA ALA A 402 -18.36 14.32 -4.00
C ALA A 402 -18.30 14.97 -2.59
N ARG A 403 -17.83 14.26 -1.58
CA ARG A 403 -17.69 14.78 -0.19
C ARG A 403 -16.61 15.84 -0.07
N ARG A 404 -15.50 15.71 -0.80
CA ARG A 404 -14.39 16.67 -0.81
C ARG A 404 -14.78 18.04 -1.35
N ASN A 405 -15.73 18.11 -2.29
CA ASN A 405 -16.24 19.36 -2.86
C ASN A 405 -17.28 20.08 -1.97
N CYS A 406 -17.75 19.48 -0.88
CA CYS A 406 -18.67 20.09 0.08
C CYS A 406 -17.99 20.80 1.25
N CYS A 407 -16.67 20.72 1.37
CA CYS A 407 -15.89 21.31 2.48
C CYS A 407 -15.13 22.59 2.10
N HIS A 408 -15.55 23.29 1.03
CA HIS A 408 -15.03 24.60 0.61
C HIS A 408 -16.11 25.65 0.59
#